data_8c53e49a86d7a63e0348762fce115842
#
_entry.id   8c53e49a86d7a63e0348762fce115842
#
_cell.length_a   1.000
_cell.length_b   1.000
_cell.length_c   1.000
_cell.angle_alpha   90.00
_cell.angle_beta   90.00
_cell.angle_gamma   90.00
#
_symmetry.space_group_name_H-M   'P 1'
#
loop_
_entity.id
_entity.type
_entity.pdbx_description
1 polymer ?
#
loop_
_entity_poly.entity_id
_entity_poly.type
_entity_poly.pdbx_seq_one_letter_code
_entity_poly.pdbx_strand_id
1 'polypeptide(L)'
;MNAIRYFEKNPVNAIILDQQDPLKEFRKEFYIPKKNNTEVIYFCGNSLGLQPKITSSKIDHELKKWAQKGVEGHFNKDPWVSHHHKGKTAMSHLVGAKTHEVVAMNNLTTNLHLLLASFYQPKRTRKKMIIEKGAFPSDYFAVTSHMKQKGISPEDHLIEISPD
;
A
#
# COMPACT_ATOMS: atom_id res chain seq x y z
N MET A 1 20.37 21.67 8.49
CA MET A 1 19.12 22.46 8.29
C MET A 1 18.98 22.74 6.80
N ASN A 2 18.26 21.91 6.07
CA ASN A 2 17.99 22.16 4.67
C ASN A 2 16.77 23.08 4.59
N ALA A 3 17.03 24.33 4.15
CA ALA A 3 15.98 25.30 3.90
C ALA A 3 14.98 24.70 2.91
N ILE A 4 13.73 24.59 3.35
CA ILE A 4 12.59 24.39 2.45
C ILE A 4 12.62 25.58 1.50
N ARG A 5 13.12 25.38 0.27
CA ARG A 5 13.03 26.39 -0.77
C ARG A 5 11.54 26.61 -1.04
N TYR A 6 11.03 27.77 -0.70
CA TYR A 6 9.73 28.24 -1.18
C TYR A 6 9.80 28.25 -2.72
N PHE A 7 9.16 27.28 -3.35
CA PHE A 7 9.03 27.27 -4.79
C PHE A 7 8.08 28.38 -5.18
N GLU A 8 8.59 29.42 -5.79
CA GLU A 8 7.72 30.38 -6.50
C GLU A 8 6.87 29.55 -7.48
N LYS A 9 5.56 29.85 -7.54
CA LYS A 9 4.60 29.20 -8.45
C LYS A 9 4.90 29.64 -9.90
N ASN A 10 6.02 29.20 -10.43
CA ASN A 10 6.47 29.51 -11.77
C ASN A 10 6.55 28.21 -12.58
N PRO A 11 5.77 28.07 -13.69
CA PRO A 11 5.82 26.90 -14.56
C PRO A 11 7.24 26.57 -15.08
N VAL A 12 8.07 27.57 -15.28
CA VAL A 12 9.47 27.38 -15.73
C VAL A 12 10.28 26.60 -14.69
N ASN A 13 10.08 26.89 -13.39
CA ASN A 13 10.77 26.18 -12.32
C ASN A 13 10.33 24.70 -12.26
N ALA A 14 9.06 24.39 -12.49
CA ALA A 14 8.55 23.02 -12.54
C ALA A 14 9.21 22.23 -13.68
N ILE A 15 9.30 22.81 -14.88
CA ILE A 15 9.98 22.18 -16.04
C ILE A 15 11.46 21.90 -15.76
N ILE A 16 12.16 22.83 -15.12
CA ILE A 16 13.57 22.63 -14.75
C ILE A 16 13.72 21.49 -13.75
N LEU A 17 12.84 21.43 -12.75
CA LEU A 17 12.83 20.36 -11.74
C LEU A 17 12.55 18.99 -12.38
N ASP A 18 11.56 18.92 -13.27
CA ASP A 18 11.25 17.68 -14.01
C ASP A 18 12.44 17.23 -14.86
N GLN A 19 13.17 18.17 -15.49
CA GLN A 19 14.37 17.85 -16.26
C GLN A 19 15.54 17.34 -15.39
N GLN A 20 15.64 17.83 -14.17
CA GLN A 20 16.68 17.44 -13.21
C GLN A 20 16.34 16.20 -12.39
N ASP A 21 15.07 15.73 -12.44
CA ASP A 21 14.64 14.56 -11.69
C ASP A 21 15.36 13.30 -12.20
N PRO A 22 16.13 12.61 -11.35
CA PRO A 22 16.78 11.35 -11.71
C PRO A 22 15.79 10.22 -12.01
N LEU A 23 14.54 10.34 -11.59
CA LEU A 23 13.48 9.35 -11.80
C LEU A 23 12.61 9.63 -13.02
N LYS A 24 12.81 10.74 -13.74
CA LYS A 24 11.96 11.16 -14.87
C LYS A 24 11.75 10.07 -15.94
N GLU A 25 12.76 9.24 -16.19
CA GLU A 25 12.68 8.19 -17.19
C GLU A 25 11.73 7.07 -16.79
N PHE A 26 11.53 6.82 -15.50
CA PHE A 26 10.59 5.80 -15.01
C PHE A 26 9.13 6.10 -15.36
N ARG A 27 8.77 7.37 -15.63
CA ARG A 27 7.43 7.73 -16.12
C ARG A 27 7.05 6.95 -17.37
N LYS A 28 8.01 6.64 -18.24
CA LYS A 28 7.80 5.88 -19.48
C LYS A 28 7.43 4.41 -19.25
N GLU A 29 7.68 3.88 -18.07
CA GLU A 29 7.38 2.50 -17.70
C GLU A 29 5.89 2.28 -17.33
N PHE A 30 5.10 3.34 -17.30
CA PHE A 30 3.69 3.29 -16.91
C PHE A 30 2.76 3.69 -18.05
N TYR A 31 1.54 3.12 -18.04
CA TYR A 31 0.43 3.62 -18.86
C TYR A 31 -0.20 4.82 -18.17
N ILE A 32 -0.21 5.96 -18.87
CA ILE A 32 -0.84 7.19 -18.37
C ILE A 32 -2.18 7.32 -19.07
N PRO A 33 -3.30 7.42 -18.34
CA PRO A 33 -4.62 7.63 -18.95
C PRO A 33 -4.65 8.88 -19.82
N LYS A 34 -5.43 8.84 -20.89
CA LYS A 34 -5.61 9.98 -21.80
C LYS A 34 -7.08 10.40 -21.85
N LYS A 35 -7.31 11.70 -21.90
CA LYS A 35 -8.60 12.31 -22.20
C LYS A 35 -8.43 13.22 -23.41
N ASN A 36 -9.23 13.00 -24.46
CA ASN A 36 -9.11 13.76 -25.71
C ASN A 36 -7.66 13.78 -26.26
N ASN A 37 -7.02 12.62 -26.32
CA ASN A 37 -5.62 12.39 -26.74
C ASN A 37 -4.55 13.12 -25.88
N THR A 38 -4.91 13.79 -24.81
CA THR A 38 -3.96 14.43 -23.89
C THR A 38 -3.81 13.58 -22.62
N GLU A 39 -2.57 13.39 -22.18
CA GLU A 39 -2.31 12.70 -20.91
C GLU A 39 -2.91 13.45 -19.74
N VAL A 40 -3.62 12.75 -18.86
CA VAL A 40 -4.15 13.36 -17.65
C VAL A 40 -3.04 13.56 -16.61
N ILE A 41 -3.15 14.62 -15.82
CA ILE A 41 -2.33 14.81 -14.63
C ILE A 41 -2.85 13.85 -13.55
N TYR A 42 -2.08 12.81 -13.25
CA TYR A 42 -2.52 11.72 -12.37
C TYR A 42 -1.86 11.82 -10.99
N PHE A 43 -2.64 12.19 -9.97
CA PHE A 43 -2.20 12.28 -8.57
C PHE A 43 -2.94 11.31 -7.63
N CYS A 44 -3.58 10.27 -8.17
CA CYS A 44 -4.35 9.31 -7.38
C CYS A 44 -3.54 8.05 -7.00
N GLY A 45 -2.20 8.10 -7.08
CA GLY A 45 -1.33 6.95 -6.82
C GLY A 45 -1.43 6.39 -5.39
N ASN A 46 -1.90 7.18 -4.44
CA ASN A 46 -2.20 6.75 -3.08
C ASN A 46 -3.40 5.78 -2.99
N SER A 47 -4.34 5.85 -3.93
CA SER A 47 -5.51 4.95 -4.01
C SER A 47 -5.27 3.82 -5.00
N LEU A 48 -4.92 4.16 -6.25
CA LEU A 48 -4.57 3.20 -7.31
C LEU A 48 -3.42 3.76 -8.13
N GLY A 49 -2.25 3.10 -8.07
CA GLY A 49 -1.10 3.46 -8.89
C GLY A 49 -1.36 3.26 -10.39
N LEU A 50 -0.59 3.96 -11.22
CA LEU A 50 -0.60 3.72 -12.67
C LEU A 50 -0.14 2.29 -12.97
N GLN A 51 -0.72 1.67 -13.99
CA GLN A 51 -0.34 0.32 -14.42
C GLN A 51 1.07 0.32 -15.03
N PRO A 52 2.03 -0.44 -14.48
CA PRO A 52 3.31 -0.66 -15.14
C PRO A 52 3.13 -1.43 -16.47
N LYS A 53 3.84 -1.04 -17.51
CA LYS A 53 3.74 -1.68 -18.83
C LYS A 53 4.15 -3.16 -18.80
N ILE A 54 5.06 -3.52 -17.91
CA ILE A 54 5.52 -4.90 -17.73
C ILE A 54 4.45 -5.83 -17.11
N THR A 55 3.37 -5.29 -16.55
CA THR A 55 2.36 -6.08 -15.80
C THR A 55 1.77 -7.21 -16.64
N SER A 56 1.34 -6.92 -17.87
CA SER A 56 0.74 -7.92 -18.76
C SER A 56 1.68 -9.11 -19.01
N SER A 57 2.93 -8.85 -19.33
CA SER A 57 3.90 -9.92 -19.58
C SER A 57 4.20 -10.78 -18.35
N LYS A 58 4.16 -10.18 -17.15
CA LYS A 58 4.32 -10.91 -15.89
C LYS A 58 3.12 -11.82 -15.60
N ILE A 59 1.90 -11.31 -15.83
CA ILE A 59 0.67 -12.12 -15.69
C ILE A 59 0.66 -13.26 -16.72
N ASP A 60 0.96 -12.97 -17.99
CA ASP A 60 1.04 -13.98 -19.04
C ASP A 60 2.06 -15.08 -18.73
N HIS A 61 3.18 -14.72 -18.13
CA HIS A 61 4.18 -15.69 -17.68
C HIS A 61 3.59 -16.66 -16.65
N GLU A 62 2.89 -16.15 -15.63
CA GLU A 62 2.29 -17.00 -14.60
C GLU A 62 1.12 -17.84 -15.14
N LEU A 63 0.32 -17.31 -16.08
CA LEU A 63 -0.74 -18.06 -16.75
C LEU A 63 -0.17 -19.22 -17.61
N LYS A 64 0.89 -18.96 -18.35
CA LYS A 64 1.60 -20.00 -19.13
C LYS A 64 2.21 -21.07 -18.22
N LYS A 65 2.81 -20.65 -17.11
CA LYS A 65 3.35 -21.56 -16.11
C LYS A 65 2.25 -22.46 -15.54
N TRP A 66 1.09 -21.90 -15.21
CA TRP A 66 -0.07 -22.68 -14.74
C TRP A 66 -0.54 -23.69 -15.80
N ALA A 67 -0.73 -23.24 -17.03
CA ALA A 67 -1.17 -24.12 -18.15
C ALA A 67 -0.20 -25.29 -18.41
N GLN A 68 1.10 -25.06 -18.23
CA GLN A 68 2.14 -26.06 -18.55
C GLN A 68 2.48 -26.98 -17.37
N LYS A 69 2.37 -26.47 -16.14
CA LYS A 69 2.88 -27.15 -14.95
C LYS A 69 1.77 -27.61 -13.99
N GLY A 70 0.57 -27.03 -14.07
CA GLY A 70 -0.50 -27.34 -13.15
C GLY A 70 -0.03 -27.22 -11.68
N VAL A 71 -0.32 -28.22 -10.87
CA VAL A 71 0.05 -28.25 -9.45
C VAL A 71 1.57 -28.20 -9.19
N GLU A 72 2.39 -28.69 -10.13
CA GLU A 72 3.85 -28.62 -10.01
C GLU A 72 4.38 -27.19 -9.97
N GLY A 73 3.61 -26.19 -10.46
CA GLY A 73 3.93 -24.78 -10.34
C GLY A 73 4.13 -24.30 -8.90
N HIS A 74 3.58 -25.02 -7.92
CA HIS A 74 3.80 -24.72 -6.51
C HIS A 74 5.24 -24.96 -6.05
N PHE A 75 5.95 -25.91 -6.66
CA PHE A 75 7.22 -26.47 -6.15
C PHE A 75 8.41 -26.31 -7.11
N ASN A 76 8.21 -25.73 -8.27
CA ASN A 76 9.23 -25.55 -9.30
C ASN A 76 10.31 -24.53 -8.91
N LYS A 77 11.28 -24.31 -9.83
CA LYS A 77 12.41 -23.37 -9.66
C LYS A 77 11.98 -21.97 -9.22
N ASP A 78 10.79 -21.52 -9.60
CA ASP A 78 10.15 -20.27 -9.17
C ASP A 78 8.79 -20.58 -8.53
N PRO A 79 8.77 -21.12 -7.28
CA PRO A 79 7.60 -21.73 -6.70
C PRO A 79 6.55 -20.72 -6.23
N TRP A 80 5.27 -21.02 -6.45
CA TRP A 80 4.19 -20.17 -5.96
C TRP A 80 4.08 -20.15 -4.45
N VAL A 81 4.42 -21.23 -3.75
CA VAL A 81 4.36 -21.31 -2.28
C VAL A 81 5.25 -20.28 -1.59
N SER A 82 6.30 -19.82 -2.24
CA SER A 82 7.22 -18.81 -1.73
C SER A 82 7.12 -17.46 -2.45
N HIS A 83 6.07 -17.26 -3.27
CA HIS A 83 5.93 -16.05 -4.09
C HIS A 83 5.92 -14.75 -3.26
N HIS A 84 5.36 -14.80 -2.05
CA HIS A 84 5.34 -13.69 -1.10
C HIS A 84 6.74 -13.21 -0.66
N HIS A 85 7.79 -14.00 -0.89
CA HIS A 85 9.16 -13.59 -0.61
C HIS A 85 9.77 -12.67 -1.68
N LYS A 86 9.25 -12.70 -2.92
CA LYS A 86 9.86 -11.99 -4.06
C LYS A 86 9.99 -10.48 -3.84
N GLY A 87 9.03 -9.86 -3.19
CA GLY A 87 9.01 -8.41 -2.94
C GLY A 87 9.71 -7.95 -1.67
N LYS A 88 10.11 -8.86 -0.78
CA LYS A 88 10.55 -8.51 0.58
C LYS A 88 11.71 -7.50 0.61
N THR A 89 12.74 -7.71 -0.19
CA THR A 89 13.92 -6.84 -0.21
C THR A 89 13.57 -5.44 -0.68
N ALA A 90 12.83 -5.31 -1.79
CA ALA A 90 12.41 -4.01 -2.29
C ALA A 90 11.48 -3.29 -1.30
N MET A 91 10.51 -4.00 -0.73
CA MET A 91 9.58 -3.45 0.26
C MET A 91 10.30 -3.01 1.53
N SER A 92 11.27 -3.79 2.03
CA SER A 92 12.03 -3.43 3.22
C SER A 92 12.81 -2.12 3.03
N HIS A 93 13.39 -1.89 1.86
CA HIS A 93 14.05 -0.63 1.54
C HIS A 93 13.06 0.55 1.49
N LEU A 94 11.87 0.35 0.89
CA LEU A 94 10.85 1.39 0.78
C LEU A 94 10.30 1.84 2.13
N VAL A 95 10.12 0.90 3.07
CA VAL A 95 9.57 1.21 4.41
C VAL A 95 10.64 1.42 5.49
N GLY A 96 11.94 1.34 5.14
CA GLY A 96 13.04 1.51 6.08
C GLY A 96 13.14 0.40 7.14
N ALA A 97 12.72 -0.83 6.80
CA ALA A 97 12.71 -1.99 7.69
C ALA A 97 13.74 -3.04 7.28
N LYS A 98 14.01 -4.02 8.14
CA LYS A 98 14.81 -5.21 7.78
C LYS A 98 13.94 -6.19 6.98
N THR A 99 14.57 -6.98 6.10
CA THR A 99 13.87 -7.93 5.23
C THR A 99 13.00 -8.93 5.99
N HIS A 100 13.39 -9.34 7.20
CA HIS A 100 12.60 -10.27 8.02
C HIS A 100 11.42 -9.61 8.76
N GLU A 101 11.36 -8.29 8.78
CA GLU A 101 10.28 -7.51 9.41
C GLU A 101 9.15 -7.18 8.43
N VAL A 102 9.28 -7.57 7.15
CA VAL A 102 8.31 -7.23 6.09
C VAL A 102 7.75 -8.50 5.46
N VAL A 103 6.45 -8.49 5.22
CA VAL A 103 5.75 -9.53 4.47
C VAL A 103 4.64 -8.90 3.61
N ALA A 104 4.57 -9.33 2.34
CA ALA A 104 3.44 -9.01 1.47
C ALA A 104 2.34 -10.06 1.68
N MET A 105 1.18 -9.63 2.17
CA MET A 105 0.04 -10.51 2.37
C MET A 105 -1.26 -9.72 2.25
N ASN A 106 -2.33 -10.38 1.86
CA ASN A 106 -3.71 -9.88 1.85
C ASN A 106 -3.89 -8.41 1.39
N ASN A 107 -5.03 -7.84 1.68
CA ASN A 107 -5.32 -6.41 1.59
C ASN A 107 -5.29 -5.75 2.98
N LEU A 108 -5.33 -4.41 3.01
CA LEU A 108 -5.25 -3.61 4.24
C LEU A 108 -6.30 -4.04 5.27
N THR A 109 -7.57 -4.13 4.89
CA THR A 109 -8.66 -4.43 5.82
C THR A 109 -8.50 -5.82 6.44
N THR A 110 -8.18 -6.85 5.64
CA THR A 110 -7.91 -8.20 6.15
C THR A 110 -6.72 -8.20 7.11
N ASN A 111 -5.63 -7.53 6.76
CA ASN A 111 -4.45 -7.42 7.61
C ASN A 111 -4.76 -6.70 8.93
N LEU A 112 -5.55 -5.64 8.89
CA LEU A 112 -5.98 -4.93 10.09
C LEU A 112 -6.78 -5.85 11.02
N HIS A 113 -7.74 -6.64 10.49
CA HIS A 113 -8.47 -7.61 11.29
C HIS A 113 -7.56 -8.69 11.91
N LEU A 114 -6.60 -9.22 11.16
CA LEU A 114 -5.65 -10.21 11.66
C LEU A 114 -4.76 -9.63 12.77
N LEU A 115 -4.30 -8.39 12.61
CA LEU A 115 -3.50 -7.70 13.64
C LEU A 115 -4.35 -7.40 14.88
N LEU A 116 -5.58 -6.95 14.73
CA LEU A 116 -6.50 -6.73 15.85
C LEU A 116 -6.78 -8.04 16.60
N ALA A 117 -7.05 -9.13 15.89
CA ALA A 117 -7.28 -10.43 16.49
C ALA A 117 -6.07 -10.93 17.27
N SER A 118 -4.85 -10.67 16.76
CA SER A 118 -3.60 -11.13 17.37
C SER A 118 -3.16 -10.27 18.55
N PHE A 119 -3.30 -8.96 18.47
CA PHE A 119 -2.66 -8.03 19.41
C PHE A 119 -3.64 -7.26 20.31
N TYR A 120 -4.86 -6.98 19.86
CA TYR A 120 -5.83 -6.28 20.69
C TYR A 120 -6.49 -7.24 21.69
N GLN A 121 -5.94 -7.24 22.90
CA GLN A 121 -6.44 -8.02 24.02
C GLN A 121 -6.86 -7.07 25.15
N PRO A 122 -8.12 -6.62 25.17
CA PRO A 122 -8.59 -5.70 26.19
C PRO A 122 -8.64 -6.38 27.56
N LYS A 123 -7.98 -5.78 28.55
CA LYS A 123 -7.91 -6.30 29.94
C LYS A 123 -8.13 -5.17 30.94
N ARG A 124 -9.01 -5.40 31.94
CA ARG A 124 -9.29 -4.45 33.02
C ARG A 124 -9.54 -3.02 32.50
N THR A 125 -8.64 -2.07 32.77
CA THR A 125 -8.72 -0.66 32.34
C THR A 125 -8.15 -0.40 30.95
N ARG A 126 -7.35 -1.31 30.39
CA ARG A 126 -6.73 -1.17 29.06
C ARG A 126 -7.66 -1.67 27.97
N LYS A 127 -8.68 -0.87 27.62
CA LYS A 127 -9.69 -1.19 26.60
C LYS A 127 -9.74 -0.19 25.47
N LYS A 128 -9.14 1.00 25.68
CA LYS A 128 -9.22 2.10 24.72
C LYS A 128 -8.39 1.83 23.46
N MET A 129 -8.92 2.25 22.33
CA MET A 129 -8.22 2.34 21.05
C MET A 129 -8.21 3.78 20.58
N ILE A 130 -7.17 4.15 19.84
CA ILE A 130 -7.01 5.47 19.25
C ILE A 130 -6.99 5.30 17.74
N ILE A 131 -7.75 6.15 17.05
CA ILE A 131 -7.80 6.19 15.58
C ILE A 131 -7.82 7.65 15.13
N GLU A 132 -7.39 7.90 13.91
CA GLU A 132 -7.53 9.21 13.28
C GLU A 132 -9.01 9.53 13.04
N LYS A 133 -9.44 10.75 13.36
CA LYS A 133 -10.78 11.23 13.04
C LYS A 133 -10.95 11.33 11.53
N GLY A 134 -12.04 10.76 11.02
CA GLY A 134 -12.26 10.68 9.58
C GLY A 134 -11.43 9.63 8.88
N ALA A 135 -10.90 8.64 9.61
CA ALA A 135 -10.25 7.46 9.04
C ALA A 135 -11.08 6.83 7.92
N PHE A 136 -10.41 6.13 7.01
CA PHE A 136 -11.11 5.50 5.90
C PHE A 136 -12.21 4.54 6.43
N PRO A 137 -13.41 4.53 5.83
CA PRO A 137 -14.55 3.80 6.38
C PRO A 137 -14.27 2.32 6.71
N SER A 138 -13.53 1.60 5.86
CA SER A 138 -13.18 0.20 6.14
C SER A 138 -12.37 0.02 7.40
N ASP A 139 -11.47 0.97 7.72
CA ASP A 139 -10.62 0.90 8.90
C ASP A 139 -11.43 1.21 10.17
N TYR A 140 -12.26 2.24 10.10
CA TYR A 140 -13.20 2.58 11.18
C TYR A 140 -14.13 1.40 11.51
N PHE A 141 -14.74 0.78 10.49
CA PHE A 141 -15.64 -0.36 10.70
C PHE A 141 -14.89 -1.61 11.16
N ALA A 142 -13.67 -1.86 10.70
CA ALA A 142 -12.85 -2.96 11.18
C ALA A 142 -12.57 -2.81 12.68
N VAL A 143 -12.15 -1.62 13.12
CA VAL A 143 -11.87 -1.33 14.52
C VAL A 143 -13.13 -1.45 15.38
N THR A 144 -14.21 -0.77 15.01
CA THR A 144 -15.45 -0.75 15.80
C THR A 144 -16.11 -2.11 15.90
N SER A 145 -16.16 -2.87 14.79
CA SER A 145 -16.72 -4.22 14.79
C SER A 145 -15.91 -5.18 15.66
N HIS A 146 -14.58 -5.07 15.61
CA HIS A 146 -13.70 -5.89 16.45
C HIS A 146 -13.87 -5.58 17.94
N MET A 147 -13.97 -4.28 18.30
CA MET A 147 -14.26 -3.88 19.69
C MET A 147 -15.59 -4.48 20.17
N LYS A 148 -16.66 -4.36 19.37
CA LYS A 148 -17.98 -4.95 19.68
C LYS A 148 -17.88 -6.46 19.86
N GLN A 149 -17.15 -7.16 19.00
CA GLN A 149 -16.90 -8.61 19.13
C GLN A 149 -16.24 -8.98 20.45
N LYS A 150 -15.40 -8.11 21.00
CA LYS A 150 -14.74 -8.28 22.31
C LYS A 150 -15.61 -7.80 23.48
N GLY A 151 -16.86 -7.40 23.24
CA GLY A 151 -17.75 -6.85 24.29
C GLY A 151 -17.36 -5.46 24.78
N ILE A 152 -16.65 -4.69 23.94
CA ILE A 152 -16.22 -3.31 24.24
C ILE A 152 -17.07 -2.34 23.43
N SER A 153 -17.73 -1.37 24.10
CA SER A 153 -18.44 -0.27 23.44
C SER A 153 -17.44 0.68 22.77
N PRO A 154 -17.52 0.88 21.45
CA PRO A 154 -16.70 1.88 20.78
C PRO A 154 -16.99 3.29 21.26
N GLU A 155 -18.24 3.60 21.61
CA GLU A 155 -18.68 4.91 22.05
C GLU A 155 -17.92 5.37 23.33
N ASP A 156 -17.60 4.41 24.21
CA ASP A 156 -16.91 4.69 25.48
C ASP A 156 -15.38 4.54 25.39
N HIS A 157 -14.89 3.79 24.40
CA HIS A 157 -13.51 3.33 24.41
C HIS A 157 -12.73 3.62 23.12
N LEU A 158 -13.38 4.09 22.04
CA LEU A 158 -12.70 4.56 20.85
C LEU A 158 -12.42 6.06 20.98
N ILE A 159 -11.17 6.44 20.83
CA ILE A 159 -10.73 7.84 20.85
C ILE A 159 -10.37 8.23 19.42
N GLU A 160 -11.09 9.19 18.86
CA GLU A 160 -10.79 9.78 17.57
C GLU A 160 -9.98 11.06 17.76
N ILE A 161 -8.77 11.12 17.17
CA ILE A 161 -7.88 12.28 17.23
C ILE A 161 -7.93 13.01 15.89
N SER A 162 -8.25 14.33 15.96
CA SER A 162 -8.08 15.19 14.79
C SER A 162 -6.62 15.56 14.64
N PRO A 163 -6.03 15.50 13.45
CA PRO A 163 -4.79 16.20 13.18
C PRO A 163 -5.03 17.71 13.35
N ASP A 164 -4.05 18.40 13.92
CA ASP A 164 -4.04 19.86 14.08
C ASP A 164 -3.91 20.58 12.73
#